data_5e98abb693cd1ec6901760b900fec673
#
_entry.id   5e98abb693cd1ec6901760b900fec673
#
_cell.length_a   1.000
_cell.length_b   1.000
_cell.length_c   1.000
_cell.angle_alpha   90.00
_cell.angle_beta   90.00
_cell.angle_gamma   90.00
#
_symmetry.space_group_name_H-M   'P 1'
#
loop_
_entity.id
_entity.type
_entity.pdbx_description
1 polymer ?
#
loop_
_entity_poly.entity_id
_entity_poly.type
_entity_poly.pdbx_seq_one_letter_code
_entity_poly.pdbx_strand_id
1 'polypeptide(L)'
;MKSNDNSKKFAQGMCFYKIFWLFLFGCIFGAYYEEILNLVVHYHYHHEFVWQLRRGVIYGPISPIYGGGAVIMIALLGRKERPDWQTFLYGALIGGGFEYLVSFLQETFLGTVSWDYTNEILNLNGRTTIPFAFVWGSLALVLVKIFYPSISALVENLPQKFGRI
;
A
#
# COMPACT_ATOMS: atom_id res chain seq x y z
N MET A 1 -9.94 -30.21 34.66
CA MET A 1 -10.84 -29.76 33.55
C MET A 1 -10.05 -28.82 32.66
N LYS A 2 -9.51 -29.34 31.54
CA LYS A 2 -8.86 -28.47 30.54
C LYS A 2 -9.98 -27.75 29.77
N SER A 3 -10.10 -26.45 29.97
CA SER A 3 -10.93 -25.60 29.15
C SER A 3 -10.46 -25.73 27.70
N ASN A 4 -11.28 -26.34 26.90
CA ASN A 4 -11.07 -26.44 25.44
C ASN A 4 -11.44 -25.09 24.84
N ASP A 5 -10.56 -24.09 24.99
CA ASP A 5 -10.72 -22.77 24.41
C ASP A 5 -10.41 -22.84 22.90
N ASN A 6 -11.30 -23.52 22.19
CA ASN A 6 -11.41 -23.50 20.74
C ASN A 6 -12.21 -22.26 20.31
N SER A 7 -11.90 -21.09 20.84
CA SER A 7 -12.36 -19.84 20.24
C SER A 7 -11.66 -19.74 18.88
N LYS A 8 -12.37 -20.15 17.83
CA LYS A 8 -11.90 -20.01 16.44
C LYS A 8 -11.58 -18.54 16.24
N LYS A 9 -10.31 -18.21 16.12
CA LYS A 9 -9.89 -16.85 15.77
C LYS A 9 -10.64 -16.42 14.54
N PHE A 10 -11.14 -15.18 14.53
CA PHE A 10 -11.94 -14.63 13.44
C PHE A 10 -11.26 -14.77 12.08
N ALA A 11 -9.95 -14.53 12.02
CA ALA A 11 -9.16 -14.61 10.82
C ALA A 11 -7.86 -15.36 11.07
N GLN A 12 -7.66 -16.50 10.42
CA GLN A 12 -6.41 -17.27 10.50
C GLN A 12 -5.70 -17.28 9.14
N GLY A 13 -4.38 -17.12 9.16
CA GLY A 13 -3.57 -17.11 7.95
C GLY A 13 -3.94 -15.95 7.00
N MET A 14 -3.69 -16.10 5.71
CA MET A 14 -4.10 -15.16 4.66
C MET A 14 -5.53 -15.50 4.23
N CYS A 15 -6.53 -14.93 4.86
CA CYS A 15 -7.94 -15.14 4.57
C CYS A 15 -8.57 -13.88 3.97
N PHE A 16 -9.79 -14.02 3.42
CA PHE A 16 -10.53 -12.91 2.80
C PHE A 16 -10.65 -11.69 3.74
N TYR A 17 -10.96 -11.91 5.02
CA TYR A 17 -11.12 -10.81 5.98
C TYR A 17 -9.83 -10.02 6.18
N LYS A 18 -8.67 -10.68 6.27
CA LYS A 18 -7.38 -9.98 6.35
C LYS A 18 -7.08 -9.21 5.07
N ILE A 19 -7.33 -9.81 3.90
CA ILE A 19 -7.14 -9.15 2.60
C ILE A 19 -8.03 -7.91 2.51
N PHE A 20 -9.30 -8.01 2.90
CA PHE A 20 -10.24 -6.90 2.90
C PHE A 20 -9.76 -5.75 3.80
N TRP A 21 -9.39 -6.05 5.06
CA TRP A 21 -8.91 -5.04 5.98
C TRP A 21 -7.57 -4.42 5.55
N LEU A 22 -6.65 -5.24 5.04
CA LEU A 22 -5.38 -4.75 4.48
C LEU A 22 -5.60 -3.83 3.27
N PHE A 23 -6.52 -4.20 2.39
CA PHE A 23 -6.91 -3.35 1.28
C PHE A 23 -7.49 -2.02 1.77
N LEU A 24 -8.46 -2.05 2.67
CA LEU A 24 -9.11 -0.84 3.20
C LEU A 24 -8.12 0.07 3.91
N PHE A 25 -7.31 -0.47 4.81
CA PHE A 25 -6.26 0.29 5.49
C PHE A 25 -5.21 0.80 4.51
N GLY A 26 -4.81 -0.02 3.53
CA GLY A 26 -3.88 0.38 2.48
C GLY A 26 -4.41 1.57 1.66
N CYS A 27 -5.71 1.56 1.31
CA CYS A 27 -6.36 2.67 0.62
C CYS A 27 -6.25 4.00 1.40
N ILE A 28 -6.44 3.94 2.71
CA ILE A 28 -6.43 5.13 3.58
C ILE A 28 -5.00 5.57 3.86
N PHE A 29 -4.17 4.68 4.38
CA PHE A 29 -2.79 5.03 4.78
C PHE A 29 -1.92 5.42 3.59
N GLY A 30 -2.08 4.77 2.44
CA GLY A 30 -1.35 5.13 1.24
C GLY A 30 -1.69 6.54 0.75
N ALA A 31 -2.96 6.92 0.79
CA ALA A 31 -3.40 8.26 0.42
C ALA A 31 -2.83 9.34 1.36
N TYR A 32 -2.85 9.10 2.68
CA TYR A 32 -2.22 10.02 3.64
C TYR A 32 -0.70 10.07 3.52
N TYR A 33 -0.07 8.93 3.24
CA TYR A 33 1.38 8.88 3.02
C TYR A 33 1.78 9.73 1.80
N GLU A 34 1.07 9.59 0.70
CA GLU A 34 1.29 10.42 -0.49
C GLU A 34 1.12 11.90 -0.18
N GLU A 35 0.09 12.26 0.58
CA GLU A 35 -0.16 13.64 0.96
C GLU A 35 0.96 14.23 1.82
N ILE A 36 1.45 13.46 2.80
CA ILE A 36 2.60 13.88 3.63
C ILE A 36 3.85 14.04 2.76
N LEU A 37 4.09 13.13 1.84
CA LEU A 37 5.24 13.19 0.93
C LEU A 37 5.17 14.44 0.05
N ASN A 38 4.01 14.71 -0.53
CA ASN A 38 3.76 15.91 -1.34
C ASN A 38 3.92 17.20 -0.52
N LEU A 39 3.45 17.20 0.73
CA LEU A 39 3.63 18.33 1.65
C LEU A 39 5.11 18.63 1.89
N VAL A 40 5.92 17.59 2.15
CA VAL A 40 7.36 17.72 2.38
C VAL A 40 8.06 18.22 1.12
N VAL A 41 7.74 17.65 -0.04
CA VAL A 41 8.31 18.06 -1.33
C VAL A 41 7.92 19.52 -1.65
N HIS A 42 6.64 19.87 -1.49
CA HIS A 42 6.16 21.23 -1.75
C HIS A 42 6.84 22.25 -0.83
N TYR A 43 6.94 21.93 0.46
CA TYR A 43 7.66 22.80 1.41
C TYR A 43 9.14 22.98 1.04
N HIS A 44 9.81 21.92 0.57
CA HIS A 44 11.20 22.00 0.14
C HIS A 44 11.41 22.99 -1.01
N TYR A 45 10.50 23.04 -1.99
CA TYR A 45 10.62 23.89 -3.16
C TYR A 45 10.03 25.30 -2.98
N HIS A 46 8.95 25.43 -2.22
CA HIS A 46 8.16 26.66 -2.13
C HIS A 46 8.17 27.31 -0.74
N HIS A 47 8.70 26.62 0.29
CA HIS A 47 8.69 27.06 1.68
C HIS A 47 7.28 27.34 2.25
N GLU A 48 6.25 26.73 1.65
CA GLU A 48 4.85 26.87 2.05
C GLU A 48 4.26 25.50 2.42
N PHE A 49 3.47 25.47 3.48
CA PHE A 49 2.69 24.29 3.85
C PHE A 49 1.33 24.34 3.18
N VAL A 50 1.15 23.60 2.09
CA VAL A 50 -0.12 23.49 1.40
C VAL A 50 -0.63 22.06 1.54
N TRP A 51 -1.65 21.87 2.37
CA TRP A 51 -2.34 20.60 2.48
C TRP A 51 -3.37 20.50 1.35
N GLN A 52 -3.03 19.73 0.35
CA GLN A 52 -3.94 19.43 -0.76
C GLN A 52 -4.34 17.96 -0.67
N LEU A 53 -5.42 17.67 0.02
CA LEU A 53 -5.99 16.33 -0.01
C LEU A 53 -6.37 16.02 -1.47
N ARG A 54 -5.50 15.34 -2.19
CA ARG A 54 -5.80 14.89 -3.55
C ARG A 54 -7.02 14.00 -3.46
N ARG A 55 -8.05 14.36 -4.21
CA ARG A 55 -9.23 13.51 -4.33
C ARG A 55 -8.81 12.24 -5.04
N GLY A 56 -8.78 11.13 -4.30
CA GLY A 56 -8.61 9.81 -4.89
C GLY A 56 -9.71 9.54 -5.93
N VAL A 57 -9.58 8.47 -6.68
CA VAL A 57 -10.57 8.02 -7.69
C VAL A 57 -11.97 7.85 -7.07
N ILE A 58 -12.04 7.62 -5.77
CA ILE A 58 -13.27 7.58 -4.98
C ILE A 58 -13.24 8.78 -4.01
N TYR A 59 -14.38 9.41 -3.81
CA TYR A 59 -14.55 10.60 -2.97
C TYR A 59 -13.84 10.46 -1.61
N GLY A 60 -12.90 11.36 -1.29
CA GLY A 60 -12.17 11.39 -0.03
C GLY A 60 -10.76 10.80 -0.09
N PRO A 61 -10.12 10.57 1.07
CA PRO A 61 -8.74 10.08 1.17
C PRO A 61 -8.66 8.55 1.03
N ILE A 62 -9.33 8.00 0.01
CA ILE A 62 -9.34 6.56 -0.26
C ILE A 62 -8.78 6.34 -1.67
N SER A 63 -7.64 5.68 -1.76
CA SER A 63 -7.01 5.33 -3.02
C SER A 63 -6.93 3.81 -3.20
N PRO A 64 -7.78 3.20 -4.07
CA PRO A 64 -7.75 1.77 -4.34
C PRO A 64 -6.41 1.27 -4.88
N ILE A 65 -5.64 2.13 -5.52
CA ILE A 65 -4.30 1.82 -6.03
C ILE A 65 -3.37 1.41 -4.88
N TYR A 66 -3.34 2.20 -3.80
CA TYR A 66 -2.54 1.87 -2.62
C TYR A 66 -3.06 0.62 -1.89
N GLY A 67 -4.37 0.43 -1.84
CA GLY A 67 -4.96 -0.78 -1.28
C GLY A 67 -4.55 -2.04 -2.07
N GLY A 68 -4.64 -1.98 -3.38
CA GLY A 68 -4.21 -3.06 -4.28
C GLY A 68 -2.70 -3.33 -4.16
N GLY A 69 -1.89 -2.28 -4.16
CA GLY A 69 -0.44 -2.36 -3.96
C GLY A 69 -0.08 -3.01 -2.62
N ALA A 70 -0.74 -2.62 -1.53
CA ALA A 70 -0.52 -3.20 -0.20
C ALA A 70 -0.86 -4.70 -0.16
N VAL A 71 -1.99 -5.11 -0.73
CA VAL A 71 -2.40 -6.53 -0.79
C VAL A 71 -1.39 -7.35 -1.60
N ILE A 72 -1.00 -6.89 -2.79
CA ILE A 72 -0.02 -7.56 -3.64
C ILE A 72 1.32 -7.67 -2.92
N MET A 73 1.80 -6.58 -2.33
CA MET A 73 3.06 -6.54 -1.60
C MET A 73 3.09 -7.56 -0.47
N ILE A 74 2.03 -7.60 0.35
CA ILE A 74 1.91 -8.53 1.47
C ILE A 74 1.73 -9.97 1.00
N ALA A 75 0.95 -10.21 -0.05
CA ALA A 75 0.76 -11.55 -0.61
C ALA A 75 2.09 -12.16 -1.11
N LEU A 76 2.97 -11.34 -1.68
CA LEU A 76 4.24 -11.78 -2.23
C LEU A 76 5.36 -11.79 -1.18
N LEU A 77 5.39 -10.82 -0.27
CA LEU A 77 6.50 -10.65 0.68
C LEU A 77 6.17 -11.08 2.10
N GLY A 78 4.90 -11.04 2.52
CA GLY A 78 4.50 -11.31 3.91
C GLY A 78 4.52 -12.78 4.33
N ARG A 79 4.70 -13.72 3.40
CA ARG A 79 4.63 -15.18 3.69
C ARG A 79 5.92 -15.78 4.25
N LYS A 80 7.05 -15.13 4.03
CA LYS A 80 8.37 -15.63 4.44
C LYS A 80 9.13 -14.51 5.12
N GLU A 81 9.80 -14.84 6.19
CA GLU A 81 10.79 -13.95 6.77
C GLU A 81 11.95 -13.77 5.81
N ARG A 82 12.32 -12.51 5.58
CA ARG A 82 13.42 -12.11 4.73
C ARG A 82 14.26 -11.05 5.44
N PRO A 83 15.57 -10.96 5.14
CA PRO A 83 16.39 -9.83 5.53
C PRO A 83 15.78 -8.52 4.97
N ASP A 84 15.98 -7.41 5.67
CA ASP A 84 15.38 -6.13 5.33
C ASP A 84 15.77 -5.65 3.93
N TRP A 85 17.04 -5.82 3.54
CA TRP A 85 17.49 -5.46 2.21
C TRP A 85 16.78 -6.22 1.07
N GLN A 86 16.44 -7.51 1.29
CA GLN A 86 15.66 -8.28 0.31
C GLN A 86 14.22 -7.80 0.26
N THR A 87 13.60 -7.53 1.43
CA THR A 87 12.25 -6.98 1.50
C THR A 87 12.19 -5.63 0.79
N PHE A 88 13.19 -4.77 1.00
CA PHE A 88 13.34 -3.50 0.32
C PHE A 88 13.47 -3.68 -1.20
N LEU A 89 14.41 -4.49 -1.66
CA LEU A 89 14.68 -4.69 -3.10
C LEU A 89 13.46 -5.26 -3.83
N TYR A 90 12.86 -6.32 -3.28
CA TYR A 90 11.64 -6.88 -3.87
C TYR A 90 10.47 -5.91 -3.79
N GLY A 91 10.35 -5.16 -2.71
CA GLY A 91 9.35 -4.11 -2.58
C GLY A 91 9.49 -3.02 -3.63
N ALA A 92 10.71 -2.58 -3.91
CA ALA A 92 11.02 -1.62 -4.96
C ALA A 92 10.61 -2.14 -6.35
N LEU A 93 10.96 -3.39 -6.65
CA LEU A 93 10.63 -4.02 -7.94
C LEU A 93 9.11 -4.25 -8.09
N ILE A 94 8.45 -4.76 -7.04
CA ILE A 94 7.01 -5.03 -7.06
C ILE A 94 6.22 -3.72 -7.15
N GLY A 95 6.58 -2.73 -6.32
CA GLY A 95 5.89 -1.43 -6.28
C GLY A 95 6.08 -0.64 -7.56
N GLY A 96 7.32 -0.51 -8.04
CA GLY A 96 7.60 0.17 -9.33
C GLY A 96 6.94 -0.54 -10.51
N GLY A 97 6.97 -1.88 -10.54
CA GLY A 97 6.29 -2.68 -11.57
C GLY A 97 4.76 -2.53 -11.50
N PHE A 98 4.19 -2.50 -10.30
CA PHE A 98 2.76 -2.26 -10.10
C PHE A 98 2.35 -0.86 -10.56
N GLU A 99 3.11 0.17 -10.19
CA GLU A 99 2.90 1.55 -10.61
C GLU A 99 2.93 1.68 -12.15
N TYR A 100 3.94 1.09 -12.77
CA TYR A 100 4.06 1.05 -14.23
C TYR A 100 2.84 0.38 -14.88
N LEU A 101 2.46 -0.80 -14.37
CA LEU A 101 1.34 -1.57 -14.90
C LEU A 101 0.01 -0.82 -14.76
N VAL A 102 -0.26 -0.22 -13.60
CA VAL A 102 -1.50 0.55 -13.36
C VAL A 102 -1.57 1.74 -14.30
N SER A 103 -0.48 2.52 -14.46
CA SER A 103 -0.43 3.64 -15.40
C SER A 103 -0.67 3.18 -16.85
N PHE A 104 -0.05 2.06 -17.26
CA PHE A 104 -0.25 1.50 -18.59
C PHE A 104 -1.72 1.08 -18.83
N LEU A 105 -2.34 0.41 -17.86
CA LEU A 105 -3.73 -0.01 -17.96
C LEU A 105 -4.70 1.18 -17.97
N GLN A 106 -4.45 2.20 -17.14
CA GLN A 106 -5.24 3.42 -17.13
C GLN A 106 -5.22 4.13 -18.49
N GLU A 107 -4.03 4.30 -19.08
CA GLU A 107 -3.93 4.94 -20.38
C GLU A 107 -4.60 4.10 -21.47
N THR A 108 -4.38 2.79 -21.47
CA THR A 108 -4.92 1.88 -22.49
C THR A 108 -6.44 1.79 -22.45
N PHE A 109 -7.05 1.68 -21.26
CA PHE A 109 -8.48 1.45 -21.12
C PHE A 109 -9.30 2.70 -20.84
N LEU A 110 -8.69 3.73 -20.22
CA LEU A 110 -9.40 4.94 -19.79
C LEU A 110 -8.97 6.18 -20.56
N GLY A 111 -7.90 6.09 -21.39
CA GLY A 111 -7.36 7.24 -22.12
C GLY A 111 -6.78 8.34 -21.23
N THR A 112 -6.49 8.03 -19.96
CA THR A 112 -5.95 8.99 -18.99
C THR A 112 -4.97 8.32 -18.06
N VAL A 113 -4.13 9.10 -17.37
CA VAL A 113 -3.18 8.63 -16.35
C VAL A 113 -3.37 9.45 -15.07
N SER A 114 -3.15 8.80 -13.92
CA SER A 114 -3.25 9.47 -12.61
C SER A 114 -1.98 10.24 -12.25
N TRP A 115 -0.85 9.92 -12.85
CA TRP A 115 0.45 10.56 -12.68
C TRP A 115 1.24 10.52 -13.98
N ASP A 116 2.18 11.45 -14.11
CA ASP A 116 3.11 11.53 -15.24
C ASP A 116 4.49 11.95 -14.74
N TYR A 117 5.46 11.06 -14.91
CA TYR A 117 6.86 11.27 -14.52
C TYR A 117 7.78 11.58 -15.72
N THR A 118 7.23 11.99 -16.85
CA THR A 118 8.02 12.22 -18.07
C THR A 118 9.18 13.18 -17.86
N ASN A 119 9.00 14.18 -16.98
CA ASN A 119 10.02 15.17 -16.65
C ASN A 119 10.92 14.78 -15.46
N GLU A 120 10.69 13.62 -14.85
CA GLU A 120 11.47 13.16 -13.70
C GLU A 120 12.72 12.41 -14.15
N ILE A 121 13.76 12.48 -13.31
CA ILE A 121 15.01 11.76 -13.58
C ILE A 121 14.82 10.25 -13.51
N LEU A 122 15.50 9.52 -14.40
CA LEU A 122 15.47 8.05 -14.45
C LEU A 122 14.03 7.48 -14.49
N ASN A 123 13.14 8.18 -15.21
CA ASN A 123 11.80 7.65 -15.44
C ASN A 123 11.82 6.52 -16.48
N LEU A 124 10.84 5.66 -16.39
CA LEU A 124 10.58 4.59 -17.34
C LEU A 124 9.25 4.91 -18.05
N ASN A 125 9.33 5.47 -19.25
CA ASN A 125 8.20 5.86 -20.08
C ASN A 125 7.20 6.80 -19.38
N GLY A 126 7.67 7.66 -18.46
CA GLY A 126 6.80 8.56 -17.69
C GLY A 126 5.89 7.85 -16.67
N ARG A 127 5.97 6.50 -16.51
CA ARG A 127 5.03 5.71 -15.71
C ARG A 127 5.51 5.39 -14.30
N THR A 128 6.82 5.28 -14.12
CA THR A 128 7.51 5.09 -12.84
C THR A 128 8.92 5.65 -12.92
N THR A 129 9.57 5.84 -11.77
CA THR A 129 10.96 6.30 -11.70
C THR A 129 11.77 5.47 -10.72
N ILE A 130 13.10 5.45 -10.88
CA ILE A 130 13.98 4.77 -9.90
C ILE A 130 13.84 5.39 -8.50
N PRO A 131 13.83 6.72 -8.30
CA PRO A 131 13.56 7.31 -6.99
C PRO A 131 12.25 6.81 -6.35
N PHE A 132 11.15 6.73 -7.11
CA PHE A 132 9.89 6.20 -6.59
C PHE A 132 9.95 4.69 -6.30
N ALA A 133 10.73 3.92 -7.07
CA ALA A 133 10.97 2.52 -6.72
C ALA A 133 11.64 2.38 -5.34
N PHE A 134 12.56 3.28 -4.96
CA PHE A 134 13.13 3.33 -3.61
C PHE A 134 12.07 3.67 -2.54
N VAL A 135 11.13 4.56 -2.83
CA VAL A 135 10.00 4.85 -1.95
C VAL A 135 9.15 3.59 -1.75
N TRP A 136 8.84 2.85 -2.81
CA TRP A 136 8.14 1.57 -2.73
C TRP A 136 8.88 0.52 -1.91
N GLY A 137 10.21 0.45 -2.03
CA GLY A 137 11.05 -0.41 -1.20
C GLY A 137 10.95 -0.09 0.29
N SER A 138 10.97 1.20 0.64
CA SER A 138 10.80 1.67 2.02
C SER A 138 9.40 1.38 2.56
N LEU A 139 8.37 1.62 1.74
CA LEU A 139 6.99 1.25 2.08
C LEU A 139 6.82 -0.25 2.30
N ALA A 140 7.48 -1.09 1.51
CA ALA A 140 7.43 -2.54 1.68
C ALA A 140 7.98 -2.97 3.04
N LEU A 141 9.05 -2.35 3.54
CA LEU A 141 9.56 -2.61 4.88
C LEU A 141 8.50 -2.28 5.95
N VAL A 142 7.89 -1.11 5.87
CA VAL A 142 6.85 -0.69 6.81
C VAL A 142 5.62 -1.61 6.71
N LEU A 143 5.17 -1.90 5.51
CA LEU A 143 4.01 -2.77 5.28
C LEU A 143 4.22 -4.19 5.80
N VAL A 144 5.36 -4.80 5.49
CA VAL A 144 5.61 -6.23 5.80
C VAL A 144 6.03 -6.43 7.25
N LYS A 145 6.88 -5.54 7.79
CA LYS A 145 7.49 -5.73 9.11
C LYS A 145 6.69 -5.10 10.26
N ILE A 146 5.88 -4.08 9.98
CA ILE A 146 5.14 -3.34 11.01
C ILE A 146 3.64 -3.47 10.78
N PHE A 147 3.17 -3.03 9.62
CA PHE A 147 1.75 -2.85 9.34
C PHE A 147 1.01 -4.19 9.27
N TYR A 148 1.52 -5.14 8.50
CA TYR A 148 0.89 -6.45 8.35
C TYR A 148 0.78 -7.23 9.66
N PRO A 149 1.82 -7.36 10.49
CA PRO A 149 1.69 -8.00 11.80
C PRO A 149 0.67 -7.30 12.71
N SER A 150 0.67 -5.96 12.74
CA SER A 150 -0.24 -5.17 13.56
C SER A 150 -1.70 -5.34 13.15
N ILE A 151 -1.99 -5.22 11.85
CA ILE A 151 -3.35 -5.44 11.32
C ILE A 151 -3.77 -6.89 11.46
N SER A 152 -2.85 -7.85 11.26
CA SER A 152 -3.14 -9.27 11.45
C SER A 152 -3.57 -9.56 12.88
N ALA A 153 -2.84 -9.05 13.87
CA ALA A 153 -3.17 -9.18 15.27
C ALA A 153 -4.51 -8.53 15.62
N LEU A 154 -4.77 -7.32 15.08
CA LEU A 154 -6.04 -6.63 15.29
C LEU A 154 -7.21 -7.45 14.74
N VAL A 155 -7.13 -7.88 13.49
CA VAL A 155 -8.21 -8.59 12.80
C VAL A 155 -8.45 -9.97 13.42
N GLU A 156 -7.40 -10.68 13.87
CA GLU A 156 -7.54 -11.97 14.56
C GLU A 156 -8.28 -11.85 15.89
N ASN A 157 -8.17 -10.70 16.56
CA ASN A 157 -8.81 -10.45 17.85
C ASN A 157 -10.21 -9.81 17.73
N LEU A 158 -10.68 -9.49 16.53
CA LEU A 158 -12.04 -8.97 16.34
C LEU A 158 -13.08 -10.03 16.69
N PRO A 159 -14.20 -9.65 17.36
CA PRO A 159 -15.31 -10.56 17.61
C PRO A 159 -15.90 -11.07 16.30
N GLN A 160 -16.21 -12.36 16.23
CA GLN A 160 -16.79 -12.99 15.03
C GLN A 160 -18.07 -12.31 14.53
N LYS A 161 -18.76 -11.56 15.37
CA LYS A 161 -19.96 -10.80 15.02
C LYS A 161 -19.70 -9.60 14.09
N PHE A 162 -18.48 -9.05 14.10
CA PHE A 162 -18.10 -7.91 13.25
C PHE A 162 -17.64 -8.30 11.84
N GLY A 163 -17.48 -9.57 11.57
CA GLY A 163 -16.93 -10.05 10.32
C GLY A 163 -17.92 -10.73 9.37
N ARG A 164 -19.17 -10.72 9.70
CA ARG A 164 -20.24 -11.12 8.77
C ARG A 164 -20.84 -9.85 8.16
N ILE A 165 -20.12 -9.27 7.21
CA ILE A 165 -20.71 -8.37 6.22
C ILE A 165 -21.01 -9.19 4.99
#